data_bd2288d1550abb444d5ff946053d9f92
#
_entry.id   bd2288d1550abb444d5ff946053d9f92
#
_cell.length_a   1.000
_cell.length_b   1.000
_cell.length_c   1.000
_cell.angle_alpha   90.00
_cell.angle_beta   90.00
_cell.angle_gamma   90.00
#
_symmetry.space_group_name_H-M   'P 1'
#
loop_
_entity.id
_entity.type
_entity.pdbx_description
1 polymer ?
#
loop_
_entity_poly.entity_id
_entity_poly.type
_entity_poly.pdbx_seq_one_letter_code
_entity_poly.pdbx_strand_id
1 'polypeptide(L)'
;MASDPFPHEPAALVARLRAAGCVYAEDEAALLTAAADSPQALAALTDRRIAGEPLEHLLGWAEFCGRRVAVDPGVFVPRTRTALLVEAAASVAGPAPALVDLCCGSGAISVALVDRLAPRWLAAVDVDPAAVACARRNLAGRDVTVVQGDLYDPLPAHWRGRLDVVVANAPYVPTPAVALMPAEARLHEAVVALDGGVDGLAVLRRVAAGAVDWLRPGGHLVVEVSAGQAGALCTAMTGLGLLPRVLHADRWDATGVLARRPE
;
A
#
# COMPACT_ATOMS: atom_id res chain seq x y z
N MET A 1 35.71 -6.79 -14.26
CA MET A 1 35.54 -7.57 -13.02
C MET A 1 35.63 -6.57 -11.87
N ALA A 2 34.50 -6.13 -11.35
CA ALA A 2 34.47 -5.32 -10.14
C ALA A 2 34.78 -6.26 -8.98
N SER A 3 35.84 -5.97 -8.23
CA SER A 3 36.20 -6.67 -7.00
C SER A 3 35.06 -6.53 -6.00
N ASP A 4 34.65 -7.67 -5.41
CA ASP A 4 33.71 -7.75 -4.30
C ASP A 4 34.18 -6.77 -3.19
N PRO A 5 33.40 -5.77 -2.81
CA PRO A 5 33.85 -4.75 -1.86
C PRO A 5 34.07 -5.29 -0.43
N PHE A 6 33.52 -6.49 -0.08
CA PHE A 6 33.65 -7.05 1.26
C PHE A 6 33.83 -8.57 1.26
N PRO A 7 34.97 -9.10 1.76
CA PRO A 7 35.27 -10.53 1.81
C PRO A 7 34.59 -11.23 3.00
N HIS A 8 33.32 -10.98 3.31
CA HIS A 8 32.55 -11.86 4.17
C HIS A 8 31.81 -12.84 3.26
N GLU A 9 32.08 -14.17 3.48
CA GLU A 9 31.50 -15.20 2.65
C GLU A 9 29.98 -14.97 2.49
N PRO A 10 29.46 -14.67 1.28
CA PRO A 10 28.01 -14.47 1.05
C PRO A 10 27.21 -15.64 1.61
N ALA A 11 27.77 -16.84 1.61
CA ALA A 11 27.18 -18.04 2.18
C ALA A 11 26.92 -17.94 3.70
N ALA A 12 27.80 -17.28 4.46
CA ALA A 12 27.61 -17.12 5.91
C ALA A 12 26.47 -16.15 6.23
N LEU A 13 26.33 -15.06 5.47
CA LEU A 13 25.22 -14.11 5.59
C LEU A 13 23.90 -14.79 5.25
N VAL A 14 23.82 -15.49 4.12
CA VAL A 14 22.63 -16.26 3.72
C VAL A 14 22.24 -17.28 4.79
N ALA A 15 23.23 -18.02 5.34
CA ALA A 15 22.95 -18.99 6.39
C ALA A 15 22.35 -18.35 7.66
N ARG A 16 22.84 -17.16 8.06
CA ARG A 16 22.31 -16.42 9.21
C ARG A 16 20.86 -15.97 8.97
N LEU A 17 20.56 -15.37 7.80
CA LEU A 17 19.22 -14.93 7.44
C LEU A 17 18.25 -16.12 7.36
N ARG A 18 18.67 -17.23 6.76
CA ARG A 18 17.86 -18.45 6.67
C ARG A 18 17.56 -19.06 8.05
N ALA A 19 18.53 -19.07 8.94
CA ALA A 19 18.34 -19.54 10.31
C ALA A 19 17.36 -18.64 11.11
N ALA A 20 17.23 -17.36 10.73
CA ALA A 20 16.27 -16.44 11.29
C ALA A 20 14.86 -16.52 10.63
N GLY A 21 14.69 -17.41 9.63
CA GLY A 21 13.39 -17.62 8.97
C GLY A 21 13.17 -16.80 7.70
N CYS A 22 14.19 -16.09 7.18
CA CYS A 22 14.08 -15.38 5.91
C CYS A 22 13.95 -16.39 4.75
N VAL A 23 12.82 -16.38 4.07
CA VAL A 23 12.51 -17.31 2.97
C VAL A 23 13.38 -17.04 1.74
N TYR A 24 13.61 -15.76 1.43
CA TYR A 24 14.39 -15.28 0.28
C TYR A 24 15.81 -14.83 0.73
N ALA A 25 16.47 -15.62 1.55
CA ALA A 25 17.73 -15.26 2.21
C ALA A 25 18.84 -14.83 1.25
N GLU A 26 18.93 -15.42 0.05
CA GLU A 26 19.89 -15.06 -0.99
C GLU A 26 19.65 -13.65 -1.54
N ASP A 27 18.40 -13.34 -1.90
CA ASP A 27 18.01 -12.04 -2.44
C ASP A 27 18.16 -10.96 -1.36
N GLU A 28 17.73 -11.25 -0.13
CA GLU A 28 17.87 -10.34 1.01
C GLU A 28 19.35 -10.07 1.32
N ALA A 29 20.20 -11.08 1.29
CA ALA A 29 21.65 -10.92 1.50
C ALA A 29 22.28 -10.02 0.42
N ALA A 30 21.89 -10.20 -0.84
CA ALA A 30 22.38 -9.37 -1.94
C ALA A 30 21.94 -7.90 -1.77
N LEU A 31 20.68 -7.66 -1.39
CA LEU A 31 20.14 -6.32 -1.17
C LEU A 31 20.81 -5.62 0.03
N LEU A 32 20.98 -6.31 1.16
CA LEU A 32 21.66 -5.79 2.33
C LEU A 32 23.13 -5.45 2.04
N THR A 33 23.83 -6.33 1.29
CA THR A 33 25.21 -6.10 0.88
C THR A 33 25.31 -4.87 -0.04
N ALA A 34 24.38 -4.70 -0.97
CA ALA A 34 24.35 -3.55 -1.86
C ALA A 34 24.00 -2.23 -1.15
N ALA A 35 23.27 -2.29 -0.03
CA ALA A 35 22.89 -1.12 0.77
C ALA A 35 23.97 -0.70 1.77
N ALA A 36 24.85 -1.61 2.16
CA ALA A 36 25.90 -1.34 3.15
C ALA A 36 27.11 -0.63 2.52
N ASP A 37 27.63 0.38 3.20
CA ASP A 37 28.85 1.10 2.81
C ASP A 37 30.11 0.57 3.50
N SER A 38 29.94 -0.34 4.47
CA SER A 38 31.04 -0.93 5.25
C SER A 38 30.65 -2.32 5.79
N PRO A 39 31.64 -3.18 6.15
CA PRO A 39 31.36 -4.45 6.82
C PRO A 39 30.58 -4.29 8.12
N GLN A 40 30.85 -3.22 8.87
CA GLN A 40 30.15 -2.89 10.10
C GLN A 40 28.70 -2.52 9.84
N ALA A 41 28.44 -1.72 8.79
CA ALA A 41 27.07 -1.38 8.36
C ALA A 41 26.30 -2.65 7.92
N LEU A 42 26.93 -3.55 7.16
CA LEU A 42 26.31 -4.81 6.76
C LEU A 42 25.95 -5.69 7.97
N ALA A 43 26.87 -5.79 8.95
CA ALA A 43 26.61 -6.52 10.18
C ALA A 43 25.43 -5.92 10.93
N ALA A 44 25.38 -4.60 11.10
CA ALA A 44 24.28 -3.90 11.78
C ALA A 44 22.93 -4.08 11.06
N LEU A 45 22.88 -3.95 9.72
CA LEU A 45 21.66 -4.20 8.93
C LEU A 45 21.19 -5.65 9.07
N THR A 46 22.15 -6.60 9.04
CA THR A 46 21.85 -8.03 9.21
C THR A 46 21.26 -8.33 10.59
N ASP A 47 21.86 -7.78 11.65
CA ASP A 47 21.36 -7.98 13.02
C ASP A 47 19.94 -7.42 13.19
N ARG A 48 19.65 -6.24 12.64
CA ARG A 48 18.31 -5.65 12.65
C ARG A 48 17.31 -6.51 11.86
N ARG A 49 17.73 -7.03 10.69
CA ARG A 49 16.89 -7.93 9.88
C ARG A 49 16.56 -9.22 10.63
N ILE A 50 17.53 -9.84 11.27
CA ILE A 50 17.37 -11.04 12.10
C ILE A 50 16.48 -10.76 13.32
N ALA A 51 16.51 -9.54 13.86
CA ALA A 51 15.62 -9.10 14.95
C ALA A 51 14.17 -8.87 14.47
N GLY A 52 13.88 -9.01 13.16
CA GLY A 52 12.53 -8.95 12.58
C GLY A 52 12.15 -7.59 12.02
N GLU A 53 13.11 -6.68 11.80
CA GLU A 53 12.82 -5.42 11.13
C GLU A 53 12.57 -5.66 9.62
N PRO A 54 11.53 -5.04 9.01
CA PRO A 54 11.25 -5.19 7.59
C PRO A 54 12.45 -4.84 6.72
N LEU A 55 12.72 -5.67 5.71
CA LEU A 55 13.81 -5.42 4.77
C LEU A 55 13.70 -4.03 4.13
N GLU A 56 12.50 -3.65 3.74
CA GLU A 56 12.21 -2.38 3.08
C GLU A 56 12.49 -1.17 3.99
N HIS A 57 12.25 -1.30 5.30
CA HIS A 57 12.63 -0.24 6.26
C HIS A 57 14.15 -0.12 6.41
N LEU A 58 14.87 -1.26 6.33
CA LEU A 58 16.34 -1.27 6.37
C LEU A 58 16.94 -0.65 5.10
N LEU A 59 16.34 -0.95 3.95
CA LEU A 59 16.78 -0.44 2.64
C LEU A 59 16.31 1.01 2.41
N GLY A 60 15.25 1.46 3.10
CA GLY A 60 14.60 2.74 2.88
C GLY A 60 13.70 2.78 1.64
N TRP A 61 13.43 1.66 0.99
CA TRP A 61 12.57 1.57 -0.20
C TRP A 61 11.95 0.17 -0.37
N ALA A 62 10.82 0.12 -1.08
CA ALA A 62 10.17 -1.09 -1.56
C ALA A 62 10.05 -1.06 -3.08
N GLU A 63 10.01 -2.24 -3.72
CA GLU A 63 9.63 -2.36 -5.12
C GLU A 63 8.11 -2.49 -5.23
N PHE A 64 7.48 -1.63 -6.02
CA PHE A 64 6.05 -1.69 -6.27
C PHE A 64 5.73 -1.31 -7.73
N CYS A 65 5.03 -2.21 -8.45
CA CYS A 65 4.68 -2.03 -9.87
C CYS A 65 5.89 -1.63 -10.75
N GLY A 66 7.06 -2.23 -10.51
CA GLY A 66 8.30 -1.97 -11.26
C GLY A 66 8.97 -0.62 -10.93
N ARG A 67 8.62 -0.02 -9.80
CA ARG A 67 9.19 1.24 -9.29
C ARG A 67 9.74 1.05 -7.89
N ARG A 68 10.86 1.71 -7.61
CA ARG A 68 11.31 1.89 -6.23
C ARG A 68 10.55 3.04 -5.59
N VAL A 69 9.91 2.77 -4.47
CA VAL A 69 9.14 3.71 -3.67
C VAL A 69 9.81 3.81 -2.31
N ALA A 70 10.19 4.99 -1.88
CA ALA A 70 10.77 5.18 -0.55
C ALA A 70 9.76 4.76 0.53
N VAL A 71 10.24 4.07 1.56
CA VAL A 71 9.45 3.65 2.73
C VAL A 71 10.23 3.96 3.99
N ASP A 72 9.64 4.81 4.84
CA ASP A 72 10.24 5.15 6.13
C ASP A 72 9.91 4.13 7.20
N PRO A 73 10.73 3.98 8.24
CA PRO A 73 10.37 3.22 9.43
C PRO A 73 9.01 3.66 9.98
N GLY A 74 8.15 2.68 10.29
CA GLY A 74 6.79 2.93 10.78
C GLY A 74 5.73 3.11 9.69
N VAL A 75 6.10 3.39 8.45
CA VAL A 75 5.17 3.48 7.33
C VAL A 75 4.87 2.10 6.78
N PHE A 76 3.62 1.84 6.43
CA PHE A 76 3.18 0.57 5.83
C PHE A 76 3.98 0.24 4.57
N VAL A 77 4.57 -0.95 4.53
CA VAL A 77 5.32 -1.45 3.38
C VAL A 77 4.36 -1.83 2.26
N PRO A 78 4.49 -1.26 1.04
CA PRO A 78 3.64 -1.63 -0.08
C PRO A 78 3.75 -3.13 -0.39
N ARG A 79 2.62 -3.82 -0.47
CA ARG A 79 2.59 -5.27 -0.75
C ARG A 79 2.38 -5.52 -2.24
N THR A 80 3.06 -6.50 -2.79
CA THR A 80 2.95 -6.88 -4.22
C THR A 80 1.50 -7.13 -4.64
N ARG A 81 0.69 -7.76 -3.77
CA ARG A 81 -0.73 -8.03 -4.03
C ARG A 81 -1.56 -6.78 -4.28
N THR A 82 -1.18 -5.63 -3.72
CA THR A 82 -1.87 -4.34 -3.91
C THR A 82 -1.77 -3.83 -5.36
N ALA A 83 -0.91 -4.41 -6.20
CA ALA A 83 -0.89 -4.17 -7.64
C ALA A 83 -2.25 -4.46 -8.31
N LEU A 84 -3.08 -5.35 -7.73
CA LEU A 84 -4.47 -5.58 -8.16
C LEU A 84 -5.27 -4.28 -8.21
N LEU A 85 -5.10 -3.40 -7.21
CA LEU A 85 -5.84 -2.12 -7.15
C LEU A 85 -5.42 -1.18 -8.30
N VAL A 86 -4.12 -1.13 -8.59
CA VAL A 86 -3.59 -0.31 -9.71
C VAL A 86 -4.14 -0.80 -11.04
N GLU A 87 -4.17 -2.11 -11.27
CA GLU A 87 -4.72 -2.68 -12.50
C GLU A 87 -6.22 -2.47 -12.61
N ALA A 88 -6.96 -2.70 -11.54
CA ALA A 88 -8.39 -2.50 -11.50
C ALA A 88 -8.77 -1.03 -11.75
N ALA A 89 -8.10 -0.10 -11.07
CA ALA A 89 -8.30 1.34 -11.27
C ALA A 89 -8.01 1.74 -12.73
N ALA A 90 -6.89 1.27 -13.28
CA ALA A 90 -6.52 1.57 -14.67
C ALA A 90 -7.49 0.98 -15.69
N SER A 91 -8.12 -0.16 -15.40
CA SER A 91 -9.06 -0.82 -16.32
C SER A 91 -10.40 -0.10 -16.46
N VAL A 92 -10.77 0.75 -15.49
CA VAL A 92 -12.04 1.48 -15.45
C VAL A 92 -11.88 2.99 -15.60
N ALA A 93 -10.66 3.48 -15.50
CA ALA A 93 -10.35 4.89 -15.68
C ALA A 93 -10.45 5.27 -17.17
N GLY A 94 -11.18 6.35 -17.45
CA GLY A 94 -11.15 6.99 -18.76
C GLY A 94 -9.89 7.81 -18.99
N PRO A 95 -9.78 8.56 -20.10
CA PRO A 95 -8.67 9.45 -20.36
C PRO A 95 -8.61 10.60 -19.34
N ALA A 96 -7.42 10.96 -18.88
CA ALA A 96 -7.17 12.02 -17.91
C ALA A 96 -8.13 11.98 -16.70
N PRO A 97 -8.20 10.89 -15.93
CA PRO A 97 -9.19 10.71 -14.88
C PRO A 97 -8.94 11.63 -13.68
N ALA A 98 -9.99 11.89 -12.89
CA ALA A 98 -9.91 12.46 -11.55
C ALA A 98 -9.88 11.32 -10.52
N LEU A 99 -8.79 11.21 -9.77
CA LEU A 99 -8.50 10.09 -8.87
C LEU A 99 -8.28 10.55 -7.42
N VAL A 100 -8.61 9.68 -6.48
CA VAL A 100 -8.18 9.80 -5.07
C VAL A 100 -7.65 8.46 -4.58
N ASP A 101 -6.49 8.50 -3.94
CA ASP A 101 -5.86 7.38 -3.23
C ASP A 101 -6.01 7.64 -1.72
N LEU A 102 -6.91 6.91 -1.07
CA LEU A 102 -7.21 7.01 0.36
C LEU A 102 -6.40 5.97 1.14
N CYS A 103 -5.93 6.34 2.33
CA CYS A 103 -5.00 5.55 3.12
C CYS A 103 -3.74 5.26 2.31
N CYS A 104 -3.17 6.30 1.72
CA CYS A 104 -2.15 6.17 0.68
C CYS A 104 -0.80 5.62 1.18
N GLY A 105 -0.55 5.60 2.49
CA GLY A 105 0.71 5.15 3.07
C GLY A 105 1.91 5.89 2.47
N SER A 106 2.86 5.16 1.91
CA SER A 106 4.01 5.73 1.18
C SER A 106 3.65 6.40 -0.16
N GLY A 107 2.38 6.34 -0.60
CA GLY A 107 1.93 6.84 -1.90
C GLY A 107 2.24 5.91 -3.07
N ALA A 108 2.52 4.63 -2.82
CA ALA A 108 2.92 3.67 -3.84
C ALA A 108 1.87 3.49 -4.95
N ILE A 109 0.58 3.39 -4.59
CA ILE A 109 -0.53 3.30 -5.55
C ILE A 109 -0.58 4.57 -6.39
N SER A 110 -0.49 5.74 -5.76
CA SER A 110 -0.47 7.04 -6.45
C SER A 110 0.68 7.17 -7.44
N VAL A 111 1.91 6.74 -7.07
CA VAL A 111 3.07 6.70 -7.98
C VAL A 111 2.76 5.86 -9.21
N ALA A 112 2.24 4.64 -9.02
CA ALA A 112 1.92 3.74 -10.12
C ALA A 112 0.79 4.27 -11.03
N LEU A 113 -0.23 4.92 -10.45
CA LEU A 113 -1.37 5.48 -11.20
C LEU A 113 -0.99 6.72 -12.00
N VAL A 114 -0.16 7.62 -11.44
CA VAL A 114 0.33 8.81 -12.18
C VAL A 114 1.10 8.40 -13.42
N ASP A 115 2.01 7.45 -13.28
CA ASP A 115 2.84 6.99 -14.40
C ASP A 115 2.01 6.31 -15.49
N ARG A 116 0.89 5.69 -15.12
CA ARG A 116 0.07 4.88 -16.04
C ARG A 116 -1.07 5.65 -16.70
N LEU A 117 -1.67 6.63 -16.01
CA LEU A 117 -2.96 7.22 -16.41
C LEU A 117 -2.90 8.70 -16.75
N ALA A 118 -1.82 9.41 -16.39
CA ALA A 118 -1.74 10.87 -16.51
C ALA A 118 -3.03 11.58 -16.06
N PRO A 119 -3.41 11.45 -14.77
CA PRO A 119 -4.68 11.97 -14.27
C PRO A 119 -4.73 13.50 -14.35
N ARG A 120 -5.92 14.06 -14.59
CA ARG A 120 -6.12 15.52 -14.52
C ARG A 120 -6.10 16.03 -13.08
N TRP A 121 -6.50 15.19 -12.13
CA TRP A 121 -6.41 15.40 -10.69
C TRP A 121 -6.05 14.09 -10.02
N LEU A 122 -5.11 14.14 -9.11
CA LEU A 122 -4.86 13.04 -8.17
C LEU A 122 -4.57 13.64 -6.80
N ALA A 123 -5.32 13.16 -5.79
CA ALA A 123 -4.98 13.41 -4.41
C ALA A 123 -4.62 12.09 -3.72
N ALA A 124 -3.55 12.11 -2.93
CA ALA A 124 -3.15 11.05 -2.02
C ALA A 124 -3.42 11.52 -0.58
N VAL A 125 -4.21 10.77 0.16
CA VAL A 125 -4.70 11.15 1.50
C VAL A 125 -4.33 10.07 2.50
N ASP A 126 -3.75 10.50 3.62
CA ASP A 126 -3.53 9.63 4.77
C ASP A 126 -3.73 10.40 6.08
N VAL A 127 -4.13 9.71 7.12
CA VAL A 127 -4.31 10.29 8.46
C VAL A 127 -2.97 10.38 9.19
N ASP A 128 -2.04 9.46 8.90
CA ASP A 128 -0.73 9.40 9.55
C ASP A 128 0.23 10.44 8.94
N PRO A 129 0.75 11.38 9.75
CA PRO A 129 1.71 12.37 9.27
C PRO A 129 3.02 11.76 8.74
N ALA A 130 3.47 10.60 9.24
CA ALA A 130 4.66 9.92 8.76
C ALA A 130 4.43 9.37 7.34
N ALA A 131 3.28 8.73 7.10
CA ALA A 131 2.85 8.27 5.79
C ALA A 131 2.76 9.44 4.80
N VAL A 132 2.13 10.55 5.19
CA VAL A 132 2.02 11.77 4.35
C VAL A 132 3.39 12.34 3.99
N ALA A 133 4.33 12.40 4.95
CA ALA A 133 5.68 12.87 4.69
C ALA A 133 6.43 11.96 3.70
N CYS A 134 6.29 10.65 3.85
CA CYS A 134 6.84 9.66 2.94
C CYS A 134 6.23 9.80 1.53
N ALA A 135 4.90 9.86 1.41
CA ALA A 135 4.18 10.03 0.15
C ALA A 135 4.59 11.33 -0.58
N ARG A 136 4.75 12.44 0.15
CA ARG A 136 5.23 13.71 -0.44
C ARG A 136 6.59 13.59 -1.10
N ARG A 137 7.52 12.82 -0.53
CA ARG A 137 8.83 12.56 -1.16
C ARG A 137 8.69 11.72 -2.42
N ASN A 138 7.90 10.66 -2.37
CA ASN A 138 7.68 9.76 -3.50
C ASN A 138 6.96 10.43 -4.68
N LEU A 139 6.12 11.42 -4.39
CA LEU A 139 5.32 12.13 -5.38
C LEU A 139 5.90 13.51 -5.73
N ALA A 140 7.08 13.84 -5.21
CA ALA A 140 7.75 15.10 -5.52
C ALA A 140 7.98 15.26 -7.03
N GLY A 141 7.68 16.45 -7.56
CA GLY A 141 7.80 16.75 -8.99
C GLY A 141 6.70 16.19 -9.88
N ARG A 142 5.67 15.56 -9.30
CA ARG A 142 4.46 15.06 -9.99
C ARG A 142 3.29 15.98 -9.68
N ASP A 143 2.33 16.08 -10.60
CA ASP A 143 1.09 16.84 -10.38
C ASP A 143 0.10 16.02 -9.51
N VAL A 144 0.45 15.90 -8.22
CA VAL A 144 -0.32 15.17 -7.21
C VAL A 144 -0.42 15.99 -5.94
N THR A 145 -1.63 16.12 -5.41
CA THR A 145 -1.86 16.78 -4.12
C THR A 145 -1.77 15.75 -2.98
N VAL A 146 -0.78 15.88 -2.09
CA VAL A 146 -0.64 15.00 -0.92
C VAL A 146 -1.09 15.74 0.33
N VAL A 147 -2.17 15.27 0.96
CA VAL A 147 -2.80 15.93 2.11
C VAL A 147 -2.95 14.97 3.29
N GLN A 148 -2.75 15.54 4.49
CA GLN A 148 -3.07 14.83 5.73
C GLN A 148 -4.54 15.04 6.09
N GLY A 149 -5.24 13.96 6.40
CA GLY A 149 -6.62 14.02 6.90
C GLY A 149 -7.30 12.67 6.91
N ASP A 150 -8.51 12.65 7.46
CA ASP A 150 -9.31 11.44 7.56
C ASP A 150 -10.17 11.25 6.30
N LEU A 151 -9.79 10.27 5.48
CA LEU A 151 -10.47 9.87 4.25
C LEU A 151 -10.75 11.08 3.32
N TYR A 152 -12.02 11.44 3.13
CA TYR A 152 -12.46 12.47 2.22
C TYR A 152 -12.41 13.89 2.79
N ASP A 153 -12.25 14.06 4.10
CA ASP A 153 -12.39 15.34 4.78
C ASP A 153 -11.48 16.45 4.23
N PRO A 154 -10.19 16.17 3.90
CA PRO A 154 -9.31 17.23 3.41
C PRO A 154 -9.50 17.55 1.92
N LEU A 155 -10.38 16.83 1.20
CA LEU A 155 -10.54 17.03 -0.23
C LEU A 155 -11.32 18.30 -0.55
N PRO A 156 -10.98 19.01 -1.65
CA PRO A 156 -11.73 20.19 -2.08
C PRO A 156 -13.21 19.87 -2.34
N ALA A 157 -14.12 20.63 -1.73
CA ALA A 157 -15.56 20.39 -1.85
C ALA A 157 -16.07 20.35 -3.29
N HIS A 158 -15.42 21.08 -4.21
CA HIS A 158 -15.79 21.11 -5.62
C HIS A 158 -15.47 19.81 -6.38
N TRP A 159 -14.76 18.85 -5.76
CA TRP A 159 -14.54 17.52 -6.33
C TRP A 159 -15.69 16.54 -6.04
N ARG A 160 -16.62 16.89 -5.14
CA ARG A 160 -17.80 16.05 -4.87
C ARG A 160 -18.57 15.75 -6.15
N GLY A 161 -18.91 14.48 -6.36
CA GLY A 161 -19.61 14.00 -7.54
C GLY A 161 -18.82 14.07 -8.85
N ARG A 162 -17.49 14.23 -8.78
CA ARG A 162 -16.63 14.41 -9.98
C ARG A 162 -15.48 13.44 -10.09
N LEU A 163 -15.25 12.59 -9.08
CA LEU A 163 -14.18 11.61 -9.11
C LEU A 163 -14.53 10.45 -10.06
N ASP A 164 -13.61 10.11 -10.92
CA ASP A 164 -13.72 8.94 -11.81
C ASP A 164 -13.44 7.66 -11.04
N VAL A 165 -12.39 7.68 -10.19
CA VAL A 165 -12.00 6.52 -9.37
C VAL A 165 -11.56 6.96 -7.99
N VAL A 166 -12.04 6.25 -6.98
CA VAL A 166 -11.48 6.23 -5.63
C VAL A 166 -10.78 4.89 -5.44
N VAL A 167 -9.52 4.90 -5.03
CA VAL A 167 -8.78 3.70 -4.67
C VAL A 167 -8.41 3.75 -3.20
N ALA A 168 -8.45 2.62 -2.49
CA ALA A 168 -8.02 2.55 -1.10
C ALA A 168 -7.47 1.15 -0.74
N ASN A 169 -6.25 1.13 -0.21
CA ASN A 169 -5.76 0.01 0.58
C ASN A 169 -5.89 0.39 2.07
N ALA A 170 -7.14 0.47 2.53
CA ALA A 170 -7.45 0.85 3.91
C ALA A 170 -7.12 -0.30 4.89
N PRO A 171 -6.88 -0.02 6.18
CA PRO A 171 -6.66 -1.07 7.17
C PRO A 171 -7.87 -2.01 7.23
N TYR A 172 -7.62 -3.32 7.11
CA TYR A 172 -8.68 -4.35 7.07
C TYR A 172 -8.42 -5.54 8.00
N VAL A 173 -7.38 -5.49 8.83
CA VAL A 173 -7.15 -6.55 9.82
C VAL A 173 -8.13 -6.38 10.98
N PRO A 174 -8.89 -7.42 11.36
CA PRO A 174 -9.72 -7.35 12.57
C PRO A 174 -8.87 -7.05 13.80
N THR A 175 -9.32 -6.15 14.67
CA THR A 175 -8.60 -5.76 15.90
C THR A 175 -8.04 -6.96 16.69
N PRO A 176 -8.83 -8.06 16.95
CA PRO A 176 -8.30 -9.22 17.66
C PRO A 176 -7.20 -9.97 16.89
N ALA A 177 -7.17 -9.86 15.56
CA ALA A 177 -6.21 -10.53 14.73
C ALA A 177 -4.88 -9.77 14.58
N VAL A 178 -4.84 -8.47 14.91
CA VAL A 178 -3.60 -7.67 14.85
C VAL A 178 -2.49 -8.29 15.71
N ALA A 179 -2.83 -8.80 16.90
CA ALA A 179 -1.86 -9.46 17.78
C ALA A 179 -1.29 -10.78 17.19
N LEU A 180 -1.98 -11.37 16.22
CA LEU A 180 -1.58 -12.64 15.56
C LEU A 180 -0.80 -12.41 14.27
N MET A 181 -0.66 -11.16 13.82
CA MET A 181 0.12 -10.84 12.62
C MET A 181 1.60 -11.16 12.81
N PRO A 182 2.33 -11.38 11.71
CA PRO A 182 3.78 -11.51 11.76
C PRO A 182 4.42 -10.38 12.56
N ALA A 183 5.42 -10.68 13.39
CA ALA A 183 6.10 -9.70 14.24
C ALA A 183 6.64 -8.51 13.44
N GLU A 184 7.10 -8.76 12.23
CA GLU A 184 7.60 -7.78 11.28
C GLU A 184 6.59 -6.65 11.02
N ALA A 185 5.34 -6.98 10.66
CA ALA A 185 4.30 -5.97 10.47
C ALA A 185 3.83 -5.36 11.80
N ARG A 186 3.55 -6.21 12.78
CA ARG A 186 2.96 -5.79 14.06
C ARG A 186 3.84 -4.84 14.89
N LEU A 187 5.18 -5.00 14.82
CA LEU A 187 6.13 -4.23 15.61
C LEU A 187 6.68 -3.00 14.87
N HIS A 188 6.65 -3.01 13.55
CA HIS A 188 7.35 -2.02 12.73
C HIS A 188 6.43 -1.21 11.80
N GLU A 189 5.15 -1.57 11.67
CA GLU A 189 4.17 -0.76 10.94
C GLU A 189 3.19 -0.10 11.92
N ALA A 190 2.68 1.09 11.56
CA ALA A 190 1.75 1.82 12.41
C ALA A 190 0.44 1.04 12.59
N VAL A 191 -0.05 0.91 13.82
CA VAL A 191 -1.32 0.20 14.11
C VAL A 191 -2.49 0.77 13.31
N VAL A 192 -2.51 2.09 13.10
CA VAL A 192 -3.54 2.77 12.30
C VAL A 192 -3.57 2.31 10.84
N ALA A 193 -2.47 1.76 10.31
CA ALA A 193 -2.42 1.21 8.97
C ALA A 193 -2.87 -0.26 8.89
N LEU A 194 -3.06 -0.93 10.03
CA LEU A 194 -3.39 -2.35 10.11
C LEU A 194 -4.81 -2.59 10.62
N ASP A 195 -5.20 -1.91 11.69
CA ASP A 195 -6.45 -2.17 12.44
C ASP A 195 -7.67 -1.62 11.71
N GLY A 196 -8.47 -2.51 11.14
CA GLY A 196 -9.74 -2.24 10.47
C GLY A 196 -10.97 -2.28 11.38
N GLY A 197 -10.80 -2.35 12.70
CA GLY A 197 -11.90 -2.48 13.68
C GLY A 197 -12.29 -3.93 13.95
N VAL A 198 -13.39 -4.12 14.67
CA VAL A 198 -13.80 -5.42 15.23
C VAL A 198 -13.82 -6.55 14.19
N ASP A 199 -14.38 -6.29 13.01
CA ASP A 199 -14.46 -7.24 11.89
C ASP A 199 -13.52 -6.90 10.72
N GLY A 200 -12.66 -5.88 10.90
CA GLY A 200 -11.73 -5.40 9.89
C GLY A 200 -12.37 -4.57 8.77
N LEU A 201 -13.65 -4.25 8.84
CA LEU A 201 -14.36 -3.52 7.78
C LEU A 201 -14.78 -2.10 8.16
N ALA A 202 -14.45 -1.63 9.35
CA ALA A 202 -14.93 -0.33 9.84
C ALA A 202 -14.47 0.83 8.93
N VAL A 203 -13.19 0.87 8.56
CA VAL A 203 -12.65 1.91 7.67
C VAL A 203 -13.17 1.74 6.25
N LEU A 204 -13.20 0.50 5.72
CA LEU A 204 -13.70 0.21 4.37
C LEU A 204 -15.18 0.60 4.20
N ARG A 205 -16.01 0.44 5.25
CA ARG A 205 -17.41 0.91 5.21
C ARG A 205 -17.49 2.44 5.13
N ARG A 206 -16.63 3.17 5.82
CA ARG A 206 -16.55 4.64 5.74
C ARG A 206 -16.08 5.08 4.36
N VAL A 207 -15.07 4.41 3.80
CA VAL A 207 -14.62 4.63 2.41
C VAL A 207 -15.76 4.42 1.44
N ALA A 208 -16.53 3.33 1.55
CA ALA A 208 -17.66 3.05 0.68
C ALA A 208 -18.81 4.07 0.82
N ALA A 209 -19.11 4.47 2.04
CA ALA A 209 -20.15 5.47 2.30
C ALA A 209 -19.80 6.83 1.67
N GLY A 210 -18.57 7.30 1.86
CA GLY A 210 -18.11 8.55 1.24
C GLY A 210 -18.04 8.47 -0.29
N ALA A 211 -17.71 7.32 -0.85
CA ALA A 211 -17.62 7.15 -2.31
C ALA A 211 -18.93 7.49 -3.03
N VAL A 212 -20.08 7.28 -2.40
CA VAL A 212 -21.40 7.64 -2.96
C VAL A 212 -21.50 9.13 -3.29
N ASP A 213 -20.95 9.99 -2.43
CA ASP A 213 -20.99 11.43 -2.61
C ASP A 213 -19.90 11.96 -3.55
N TRP A 214 -18.72 11.30 -3.54
CA TRP A 214 -17.54 11.83 -4.21
C TRP A 214 -17.36 11.31 -5.64
N LEU A 215 -17.76 10.07 -5.92
CA LEU A 215 -17.72 9.54 -7.28
C LEU A 215 -18.74 10.27 -8.18
N ARG A 216 -18.40 10.50 -9.43
CA ARG A 216 -19.41 10.86 -10.42
C ARG A 216 -20.36 9.69 -10.72
N PRO A 217 -21.55 9.90 -11.29
CA PRO A 217 -22.32 8.82 -11.90
C PRO A 217 -21.44 7.99 -12.84
N GLY A 218 -21.51 6.65 -12.75
CA GLY A 218 -20.63 5.73 -13.48
C GLY A 218 -19.19 5.64 -12.97
N GLY A 219 -18.78 6.39 -11.93
CA GLY A 219 -17.47 6.32 -11.31
C GLY A 219 -17.28 5.06 -10.45
N HIS A 220 -16.03 4.75 -10.08
CA HIS A 220 -15.67 3.47 -9.45
C HIS A 220 -14.91 3.63 -8.13
N LEU A 221 -15.23 2.76 -7.18
CA LEU A 221 -14.45 2.52 -5.97
C LEU A 221 -13.69 1.20 -6.10
N VAL A 222 -12.39 1.20 -5.81
CA VAL A 222 -11.53 0.02 -5.82
C VAL A 222 -10.86 -0.13 -4.47
N VAL A 223 -11.04 -1.27 -3.80
CA VAL A 223 -10.47 -1.50 -2.47
C VAL A 223 -9.85 -2.89 -2.35
N GLU A 224 -8.78 -3.01 -1.55
CA GLU A 224 -8.22 -4.30 -1.13
C GLU A 224 -8.99 -4.84 0.09
N VAL A 225 -9.15 -6.15 0.16
CA VAL A 225 -9.83 -6.82 1.27
C VAL A 225 -9.41 -8.29 1.31
N SER A 226 -9.53 -8.96 2.45
CA SER A 226 -9.34 -10.40 2.50
C SER A 226 -10.49 -11.15 1.81
N ALA A 227 -10.21 -12.35 1.29
CA ALA A 227 -11.23 -13.17 0.63
C ALA A 227 -12.44 -13.45 1.55
N GLY A 228 -12.19 -13.66 2.85
CA GLY A 228 -13.25 -13.91 3.83
C GLY A 228 -14.16 -12.71 4.12
N GLN A 229 -13.68 -11.50 3.86
CA GLN A 229 -14.43 -10.26 4.12
C GLN A 229 -15.15 -9.72 2.89
N ALA A 230 -14.77 -10.18 1.68
CA ALA A 230 -15.27 -9.62 0.41
C ALA A 230 -16.81 -9.66 0.31
N GLY A 231 -17.44 -10.76 0.71
CA GLY A 231 -18.90 -10.91 0.69
C GLY A 231 -19.62 -9.91 1.60
N ALA A 232 -19.13 -9.73 2.84
CA ALA A 232 -19.70 -8.76 3.78
C ALA A 232 -19.53 -7.32 3.30
N LEU A 233 -18.38 -6.99 2.70
CA LEU A 233 -18.14 -5.67 2.12
C LEU A 233 -19.05 -5.41 0.92
N CYS A 234 -19.21 -6.38 0.01
CA CYS A 234 -20.15 -6.28 -1.11
C CYS A 234 -21.58 -6.01 -0.62
N THR A 235 -22.03 -6.72 0.42
CA THR A 235 -23.37 -6.50 1.02
C THR A 235 -23.51 -5.05 1.52
N ALA A 236 -22.50 -4.54 2.24
CA ALA A 236 -22.49 -3.16 2.73
C ALA A 236 -22.53 -2.14 1.58
N MET A 237 -21.73 -2.32 0.53
CA MET A 237 -21.69 -1.46 -0.65
C MET A 237 -23.03 -1.48 -1.43
N THR A 238 -23.64 -2.65 -1.55
CA THR A 238 -24.98 -2.77 -2.20
C THR A 238 -26.03 -2.02 -1.39
N GLY A 239 -26.00 -2.09 -0.06
CA GLY A 239 -26.89 -1.30 0.81
C GLY A 239 -26.73 0.21 0.67
N LEU A 240 -25.58 0.69 0.17
CA LEU A 240 -25.32 2.08 -0.17
C LEU A 240 -25.70 2.46 -1.61
N GLY A 241 -26.25 1.52 -2.39
CA GLY A 241 -26.61 1.71 -3.79
C GLY A 241 -25.45 1.59 -4.78
N LEU A 242 -24.26 1.15 -4.34
CA LEU A 242 -23.16 0.83 -5.23
C LEU A 242 -23.36 -0.57 -5.86
N LEU A 243 -22.73 -0.79 -7.00
CA LEU A 243 -22.76 -2.07 -7.73
C LEU A 243 -21.40 -2.78 -7.59
N PRO A 244 -21.18 -3.55 -6.51
CA PRO A 244 -19.91 -4.20 -6.25
C PRO A 244 -19.73 -5.50 -7.03
N ARG A 245 -18.47 -5.82 -7.36
CA ARG A 245 -18.01 -7.13 -7.78
C ARG A 245 -16.68 -7.47 -7.12
N VAL A 246 -16.50 -8.74 -6.77
CA VAL A 246 -15.23 -9.22 -6.21
C VAL A 246 -14.21 -9.38 -7.34
N LEU A 247 -12.98 -9.00 -7.05
CA LEU A 247 -11.81 -9.21 -7.90
C LEU A 247 -10.90 -10.23 -7.25
N HIS A 248 -10.34 -11.13 -8.05
CA HIS A 248 -9.28 -12.05 -7.65
C HIS A 248 -8.12 -11.98 -8.64
N ALA A 249 -6.92 -12.11 -8.12
CA ALA A 249 -5.71 -12.19 -8.93
C ALA A 249 -4.78 -13.27 -8.36
N ASP A 250 -4.87 -14.48 -8.90
CA ASP A 250 -4.11 -15.66 -8.43
C ASP A 250 -2.61 -15.42 -8.40
N ARG A 251 -2.09 -14.70 -9.40
CA ARG A 251 -0.64 -14.37 -9.49
C ARG A 251 -0.09 -13.60 -8.29
N TRP A 252 -0.96 -12.95 -7.51
CA TRP A 252 -0.58 -12.16 -6.34
C TRP A 252 -1.25 -12.64 -5.05
N ASP A 253 -2.06 -13.69 -5.13
CA ASP A 253 -2.93 -14.11 -4.02
C ASP A 253 -3.71 -12.91 -3.44
N ALA A 254 -4.32 -12.14 -4.34
CA ALA A 254 -4.97 -10.88 -4.03
C ALA A 254 -6.46 -10.94 -4.22
N THR A 255 -7.19 -10.33 -3.28
CA THR A 255 -8.63 -10.11 -3.35
C THR A 255 -8.95 -8.63 -3.18
N GLY A 256 -9.84 -8.13 -3.99
CA GLY A 256 -10.35 -6.76 -3.90
C GLY A 256 -11.84 -6.71 -4.23
N VAL A 257 -12.41 -5.52 -4.06
CA VAL A 257 -13.78 -5.21 -4.51
C VAL A 257 -13.72 -3.98 -5.41
N LEU A 258 -14.30 -4.11 -6.60
CA LEU A 258 -14.58 -3.00 -7.50
C LEU A 258 -16.08 -2.71 -7.44
N ALA A 259 -16.45 -1.51 -7.05
CA ALA A 259 -17.85 -1.09 -7.00
C ALA A 259 -18.09 0.11 -7.91
N ARG A 260 -19.16 0.11 -8.71
CA ARG A 260 -19.56 1.22 -9.57
C ARG A 260 -20.67 2.01 -8.94
N ARG A 261 -20.59 3.34 -8.96
CA ARG A 261 -21.76 4.20 -8.70
C ARG A 261 -22.69 4.13 -9.91
N PRO A 262 -24.00 3.84 -9.74
CA PRO A 262 -24.98 3.93 -10.84
C PRO A 262 -25.01 5.30 -11.52
N GLU A 263 -25.62 5.34 -12.71
CA GLU A 263 -25.87 6.61 -13.45
C GLU A 263 -26.83 7.54 -12.66
#